data_a12d50dc6d8850a49c391249967e031a
#
_entry.id   a12d50dc6d8850a49c391249967e031a
#
_cell.length_a   1.000
_cell.length_b   1.000
_cell.length_c   1.000
_cell.angle_alpha   90.00
_cell.angle_beta   90.00
_cell.angle_gamma   90.00
#
_symmetry.space_group_name_H-M   'P 1'
#
loop_
_entity.id
_entity.type
_entity.pdbx_description
1 polymer ?
#
loop_
_entity_poly.entity_id
_entity_poly.type
_entity_poly.pdbx_seq_one_letter_code
_entity_poly.pdbx_strand_id
1 'polypeptide(L)'
;MEVDVEQSQGRRVSRIWLDPEVTIHPAAAAAIPTFDAIIIGPGSFYTSLIPIFLPDGVREAVATVDGPIVLVTNLLTEGRGMKGFTAGAAVSRISEAIGRPVDVVVVNTGHPGEESLDRYADEHKEPLLLGDVPDGCEVITGEFWQGAFARHARRRLAYAVWGVLTQRLLR
;
A
#
# COMPACT_ATOMS: atom_id res chain seq x y z
N MET A 1 -3.08 -14.17 16.96
CA MET A 1 -1.99 -13.54 16.20
C MET A 1 -2.15 -12.04 16.40
N GLU A 2 -1.16 -11.43 16.97
CA GLU A 2 -1.09 -9.99 17.19
C GLU A 2 -0.04 -9.38 16.27
N VAL A 3 -0.22 -8.11 15.92
CA VAL A 3 0.75 -7.34 15.16
C VAL A 3 1.40 -6.38 16.13
N ASP A 4 2.69 -6.58 16.35
CA ASP A 4 3.47 -5.69 17.20
C ASP A 4 4.19 -4.63 16.35
N VAL A 5 4.21 -3.40 16.87
CA VAL A 5 4.79 -2.24 16.19
C VAL A 5 5.71 -1.50 17.13
N GLU A 6 6.99 -1.48 16.82
CA GLU A 6 7.98 -0.69 17.54
C GLU A 6 8.10 0.71 16.93
N GLN A 7 8.00 1.74 17.78
CA GLN A 7 8.19 3.14 17.40
C GLN A 7 9.51 3.67 17.93
N SER A 8 10.36 4.19 17.06
CA SER A 8 11.59 4.88 17.44
C SER A 8 11.32 6.24 18.12
N GLN A 9 12.34 6.80 18.76
CA GLN A 9 12.30 8.16 19.31
C GLN A 9 12.01 9.17 18.19
N GLY A 10 10.81 9.68 18.13
CA GLY A 10 10.28 10.52 17.04
C GLY A 10 9.02 9.96 16.41
N ARG A 11 8.51 8.86 16.96
CA ARG A 11 7.21 8.24 16.61
C ARG A 11 7.10 7.71 15.19
N ARG A 12 8.21 7.37 14.54
CA ARG A 12 8.21 6.57 13.31
C ARG A 12 8.24 5.09 13.66
N VAL A 13 7.48 4.29 12.93
CA VAL A 13 7.53 2.84 13.04
C VAL A 13 8.91 2.36 12.59
N SER A 14 9.64 1.66 13.47
CA SER A 14 10.97 1.12 13.19
C SER A 14 10.91 -0.36 12.84
N ARG A 15 9.99 -1.11 13.44
CA ARG A 15 9.85 -2.55 13.24
C ARG A 15 8.40 -2.99 13.40
N ILE A 16 8.05 -4.04 12.68
CA ILE A 16 6.76 -4.74 12.78
C ILE A 16 7.04 -6.23 12.76
N TRP A 17 6.35 -7.00 13.60
CA TRP A 17 6.46 -8.46 13.64
C TRP A 17 5.13 -9.07 14.06
N LEU A 18 5.02 -10.37 13.88
CA LEU A 18 3.87 -11.15 14.34
C LEU A 18 4.25 -11.91 15.61
N ASP A 19 3.34 -11.94 16.58
CA ASP A 19 3.47 -12.77 17.76
C ASP A 19 2.23 -13.69 17.89
N PRO A 20 2.41 -15.01 17.89
CA PRO A 20 3.63 -15.73 17.56
C PRO A 20 4.02 -15.61 16.07
N GLU A 21 5.27 -15.89 15.75
CA GLU A 21 5.70 -16.07 14.35
C GLU A 21 4.91 -17.20 13.70
N VAL A 22 4.52 -17.01 12.46
CA VAL A 22 3.70 -17.95 11.69
C VAL A 22 4.28 -18.13 10.28
N THR A 23 3.97 -19.28 9.68
CA THR A 23 4.32 -19.59 8.30
C THR A 23 3.10 -19.46 7.39
N ILE A 24 3.34 -19.26 6.11
CA ILE A 24 2.30 -19.24 5.09
C ILE A 24 1.52 -20.57 5.07
N HIS A 25 0.21 -20.48 4.92
CA HIS A 25 -0.59 -21.69 4.73
C HIS A 25 -0.21 -22.37 3.40
N PRO A 26 -0.03 -23.72 3.35
CA PRO A 26 0.42 -24.41 2.13
C PRO A 26 -0.42 -24.14 0.89
N ALA A 27 -1.75 -24.02 1.04
CA ALA A 27 -2.62 -23.69 -0.09
C ALA A 27 -2.38 -22.26 -0.62
N ALA A 28 -2.06 -21.29 0.23
CA ALA A 28 -1.69 -19.95 -0.19
C ALA A 28 -0.33 -19.94 -0.87
N ALA A 29 0.66 -20.66 -0.34
CA ALA A 29 1.98 -20.81 -0.95
C ALA A 29 1.90 -21.41 -2.37
N ALA A 30 0.99 -22.36 -2.58
CA ALA A 30 0.77 -22.96 -3.90
C ALA A 30 -0.02 -22.04 -4.86
N ALA A 31 -0.93 -21.21 -4.34
CA ALA A 31 -1.79 -20.37 -5.17
C ALA A 31 -1.10 -19.07 -5.61
N ILE A 32 -0.37 -18.40 -4.72
CA ILE A 32 0.23 -17.08 -5.02
C ILE A 32 1.08 -17.09 -6.30
N PRO A 33 1.97 -18.07 -6.55
CA PRO A 33 2.78 -18.10 -7.77
C PRO A 33 1.97 -18.18 -9.08
N THR A 34 0.69 -18.57 -9.01
CA THR A 34 -0.19 -18.70 -10.18
C THR A 34 -0.98 -17.45 -10.50
N PHE A 35 -0.79 -16.38 -9.77
CA PHE A 35 -1.54 -15.13 -9.98
C PHE A 35 -1.02 -14.37 -11.21
N ASP A 36 -1.97 -13.91 -12.04
CA ASP A 36 -1.66 -13.05 -13.20
C ASP A 36 -1.27 -11.62 -12.75
N ALA A 37 -1.68 -11.17 -11.58
CA ALA A 37 -1.34 -9.89 -10.98
C ALA A 37 -1.61 -9.88 -9.48
N ILE A 38 -0.96 -8.99 -8.74
CA ILE A 38 -1.27 -8.71 -7.34
C ILE A 38 -1.64 -7.24 -7.17
N ILE A 39 -2.79 -6.96 -6.55
CA ILE A 39 -3.20 -5.61 -6.17
C ILE A 39 -3.11 -5.50 -4.66
N ILE A 40 -2.31 -4.55 -4.18
CA ILE A 40 -2.08 -4.28 -2.76
C ILE A 40 -2.80 -3.01 -2.35
N GLY A 41 -3.63 -3.10 -1.30
CA GLY A 41 -4.31 -1.96 -0.68
C GLY A 41 -5.58 -1.49 -1.40
N PRO A 42 -6.14 -0.34 -0.97
CA PRO A 42 -5.72 0.46 0.19
C PRO A 42 -6.09 -0.19 1.54
N GLY A 43 -5.37 0.18 2.58
CA GLY A 43 -5.58 -0.33 3.94
C GLY A 43 -4.60 0.30 4.92
N SER A 44 -4.79 0.11 6.22
CA SER A 44 -3.82 0.56 7.20
C SER A 44 -2.44 -0.01 6.90
N PHE A 45 -1.46 0.88 6.70
CA PHE A 45 -0.17 0.49 6.16
C PHE A 45 0.55 -0.51 7.07
N TYR A 46 0.64 -0.18 8.36
CA TYR A 46 1.38 -0.98 9.32
C TYR A 46 0.57 -2.08 10.01
N THR A 47 -0.76 -1.96 10.05
CA THR A 47 -1.60 -2.94 10.76
C THR A 47 -2.42 -3.84 9.82
N SER A 48 -2.48 -3.52 8.53
CA SER A 48 -3.23 -4.32 7.56
C SER A 48 -2.42 -4.73 6.34
N LEU A 49 -1.57 -3.85 5.77
CA LEU A 49 -0.83 -4.17 4.54
C LEU A 49 0.46 -4.93 4.83
N ILE A 50 1.38 -4.35 5.59
CA ILE A 50 2.68 -4.99 5.89
C ILE A 50 2.52 -6.34 6.59
N PRO A 51 1.59 -6.53 7.56
CA PRO A 51 1.45 -7.81 8.26
C PRO A 51 1.10 -9.00 7.36
N ILE A 52 0.52 -8.76 6.18
CA ILE A 52 0.24 -9.83 5.20
C ILE A 52 1.52 -10.50 4.70
N PHE A 53 2.62 -9.75 4.66
CA PHE A 53 3.91 -10.21 4.12
C PHE A 53 4.89 -10.70 5.18
N LEU A 54 4.51 -10.65 6.46
CA LEU A 54 5.37 -11.09 7.57
C LEU A 54 5.42 -12.62 7.79
N PRO A 55 4.36 -13.43 7.48
CA PRO A 55 4.48 -14.86 7.63
C PRO A 55 5.58 -15.43 6.75
N ASP A 56 6.39 -16.34 7.31
CA ASP A 56 7.46 -17.02 6.59
C ASP A 56 6.94 -17.70 5.32
N GLY A 57 7.63 -17.52 4.20
CA GLY A 57 7.27 -18.08 2.89
C GLY A 57 6.34 -17.19 2.06
N VAL A 58 5.71 -16.14 2.61
CA VAL A 58 4.88 -15.22 1.80
C VAL A 58 5.73 -14.40 0.85
N ARG A 59 6.84 -13.85 1.34
CA ARG A 59 7.80 -13.06 0.55
C ARG A 59 8.30 -13.85 -0.65
N GLU A 60 8.73 -15.09 -0.42
CA GLU A 60 9.24 -15.99 -1.44
C GLU A 60 8.15 -16.32 -2.48
N ALA A 61 6.93 -16.63 -2.03
CA ALA A 61 5.82 -16.91 -2.92
C ALA A 61 5.46 -15.70 -3.80
N VAL A 62 5.39 -14.50 -3.23
CA VAL A 62 5.10 -13.26 -3.97
C VAL A 62 6.23 -12.91 -4.94
N ALA A 63 7.49 -13.13 -4.56
CA ALA A 63 8.64 -12.85 -5.42
C ALA A 63 8.66 -13.69 -6.72
N THR A 64 7.99 -14.85 -6.74
CA THR A 64 7.89 -15.72 -7.93
C THR A 64 6.74 -15.39 -8.89
N VAL A 65 5.87 -14.46 -8.55
CA VAL A 65 4.76 -14.05 -9.42
C VAL A 65 5.30 -13.31 -10.65
N ASP A 66 4.99 -13.78 -11.85
CA ASP A 66 5.42 -13.12 -13.10
C ASP A 66 4.62 -11.86 -13.41
N GLY A 67 3.38 -11.77 -12.90
CA GLY A 67 2.47 -10.66 -13.14
C GLY A 67 2.83 -9.36 -12.42
N PRO A 68 2.20 -8.23 -12.80
CA PRO A 68 2.48 -6.93 -12.19
C PRO A 68 1.99 -6.85 -10.74
N ILE A 69 2.77 -6.15 -9.92
CA ILE A 69 2.40 -5.74 -8.56
C ILE A 69 1.92 -4.30 -8.60
N VAL A 70 0.65 -4.08 -8.28
CA VAL A 70 0.02 -2.76 -8.27
C VAL A 70 -0.26 -2.34 -6.83
N LEU A 71 0.34 -1.25 -6.38
CA LEU A 71 0.06 -0.66 -5.07
C LEU A 71 -0.96 0.48 -5.20
N VAL A 72 -2.08 0.38 -4.52
CA VAL A 72 -3.04 1.48 -4.36
C VAL A 72 -2.81 2.13 -3.00
N THR A 73 -2.41 3.39 -3.00
CA THR A 73 -2.10 4.11 -1.76
C THR A 73 -3.36 4.59 -1.03
N ASN A 74 -3.21 4.84 0.26
CA ASN A 74 -4.23 5.54 1.03
C ASN A 74 -4.37 7.00 0.57
N LEU A 75 -5.49 7.63 0.90
CA LEU A 75 -5.73 9.06 0.66
C LEU A 75 -5.03 9.95 1.69
N LEU A 76 -4.93 9.45 2.93
CA LEU A 76 -4.32 10.12 4.07
C LEU A 76 -3.25 9.23 4.71
N THR A 77 -2.31 9.85 5.42
CA THR A 77 -1.43 9.18 6.38
C THR A 77 -2.21 8.69 7.61
N GLU A 78 -1.63 7.80 8.40
CA GLU A 78 -2.31 7.20 9.57
C GLU A 78 -1.79 7.80 10.88
N GLY A 79 -1.87 9.13 10.97
CA GLY A 79 -1.53 9.85 12.19
C GLY A 79 -0.02 10.03 12.40
N ARG A 80 0.36 10.26 13.66
CA ARG A 80 1.73 10.69 14.05
C ARG A 80 2.84 9.72 13.62
N GLY A 81 2.56 8.43 13.59
CA GLY A 81 3.53 7.40 13.19
C GLY A 81 3.93 7.46 11.71
N MET A 82 3.13 8.15 10.91
CA MET A 82 3.34 8.30 9.46
C MET A 82 3.54 9.75 9.02
N LYS A 83 3.91 10.66 9.93
CA LYS A 83 4.19 12.05 9.57
C LYS A 83 5.25 12.14 8.47
N GLY A 84 4.92 12.82 7.37
CA GLY A 84 5.80 12.95 6.19
C GLY A 84 6.02 11.63 5.42
N PHE A 85 5.18 10.62 5.66
CA PHE A 85 5.18 9.39 4.86
C PHE A 85 4.58 9.67 3.48
N THR A 86 5.21 9.14 2.44
CA THR A 86 4.82 9.37 1.04
C THR A 86 4.48 8.08 0.31
N ALA A 87 3.87 8.21 -0.88
CA ALA A 87 3.63 7.06 -1.74
C ALA A 87 4.94 6.37 -2.15
N GLY A 88 6.01 7.14 -2.44
CA GLY A 88 7.32 6.59 -2.71
C GLY A 88 7.90 5.79 -1.54
N ALA A 89 7.72 6.29 -0.30
CA ALA A 89 8.10 5.53 0.89
C ALA A 89 7.27 4.24 1.04
N ALA A 90 5.98 4.28 0.71
CA ALA A 90 5.13 3.09 0.70
C ALA A 90 5.60 2.06 -0.33
N VAL A 91 5.91 2.50 -1.57
CA VAL A 91 6.47 1.64 -2.63
C VAL A 91 7.75 0.96 -2.15
N SER A 92 8.69 1.72 -1.59
CA SER A 92 9.97 1.18 -1.12
C SER A 92 9.75 0.11 -0.03
N ARG A 93 8.92 0.40 0.96
CA ARG A 93 8.66 -0.54 2.06
C ARG A 93 7.89 -1.78 1.63
N ILE A 94 6.91 -1.64 0.73
CA ILE A 94 6.21 -2.82 0.18
C ILE A 94 7.18 -3.66 -0.65
N SER A 95 7.98 -3.04 -1.53
CA SER A 95 8.97 -3.75 -2.35
C SER A 95 9.96 -4.53 -1.49
N GLU A 96 10.42 -3.95 -0.38
CA GLU A 96 11.25 -4.64 0.60
C GLU A 96 10.52 -5.83 1.24
N ALA A 97 9.26 -5.64 1.66
CA ALA A 97 8.48 -6.69 2.31
C ALA A 97 8.19 -7.88 1.39
N ILE A 98 7.88 -7.63 0.11
CA ILE A 98 7.55 -8.68 -0.88
C ILE A 98 8.76 -9.25 -1.60
N GLY A 99 9.95 -8.70 -1.44
CA GLY A 99 11.20 -9.20 -2.04
C GLY A 99 11.34 -8.93 -3.54
N ARG A 100 10.51 -8.05 -4.11
CA ARG A 100 10.61 -7.59 -5.49
C ARG A 100 10.06 -6.15 -5.63
N PRO A 101 10.40 -5.43 -6.71
CA PRO A 101 9.82 -4.11 -6.96
C PRO A 101 8.29 -4.14 -7.10
N VAL A 102 7.64 -3.09 -6.63
CA VAL A 102 6.28 -2.73 -7.02
C VAL A 102 6.35 -2.14 -8.43
N ASP A 103 5.56 -2.67 -9.36
CA ASP A 103 5.60 -2.26 -10.77
C ASP A 103 4.82 -0.98 -11.04
N VAL A 104 3.72 -0.78 -10.32
CA VAL A 104 2.82 0.37 -10.50
C VAL A 104 2.32 0.87 -9.15
N VAL A 105 2.33 2.18 -8.96
CA VAL A 105 1.68 2.82 -7.82
C VAL A 105 0.54 3.74 -8.28
N VAL A 106 -0.63 3.58 -7.68
CA VAL A 106 -1.82 4.42 -7.94
C VAL A 106 -1.99 5.39 -6.79
N VAL A 107 -1.88 6.69 -7.08
CA VAL A 107 -1.82 7.77 -6.08
C VAL A 107 -2.91 8.80 -6.33
N ASN A 108 -3.60 9.20 -5.26
CA ASN A 108 -4.58 10.28 -5.33
C ASN A 108 -3.89 11.65 -5.44
N THR A 109 -4.31 12.45 -6.41
CA THR A 109 -3.92 13.86 -6.55
C THR A 109 -5.09 14.81 -6.31
N GLY A 110 -6.30 14.27 -6.03
CA GLY A 110 -7.46 15.08 -5.68
C GLY A 110 -7.26 15.78 -4.33
N HIS A 111 -7.57 17.06 -4.29
CA HIS A 111 -7.52 17.87 -3.08
C HIS A 111 -8.90 17.95 -2.44
N PRO A 112 -9.12 17.38 -1.25
CA PRO A 112 -10.33 17.63 -0.50
C PRO A 112 -10.36 19.09 -0.05
N GLY A 113 -11.54 19.65 0.12
CA GLY A 113 -11.69 20.99 0.73
C GLY A 113 -11.14 21.02 2.15
N GLU A 114 -10.74 22.20 2.64
CA GLU A 114 -10.18 22.40 3.98
C GLU A 114 -11.07 21.80 5.07
N GLU A 115 -12.38 22.03 5.01
CA GLU A 115 -13.36 21.46 5.95
C GLU A 115 -13.30 19.91 6.04
N SER A 116 -12.94 19.25 4.93
CA SER A 116 -12.78 17.78 4.92
C SER A 116 -11.49 17.34 5.61
N LEU A 117 -10.43 18.14 5.56
CA LEU A 117 -9.16 17.86 6.23
C LEU A 117 -9.23 18.17 7.74
N ASP A 118 -9.92 19.22 8.14
CA ASP A 118 -10.10 19.60 9.54
C ASP A 118 -10.67 18.46 10.38
N ARG A 119 -11.52 17.63 9.78
CA ARG A 119 -12.08 16.44 10.45
C ARG A 119 -11.03 15.42 10.90
N TYR A 120 -9.85 15.43 10.29
CA TYR A 120 -8.77 14.49 10.53
C TYR A 120 -7.57 15.13 11.25
N ALA A 121 -7.64 16.44 11.52
CA ALA A 121 -6.56 17.20 12.13
C ALA A 121 -6.22 16.68 13.55
N ASP A 122 -7.22 16.36 14.35
CA ASP A 122 -7.04 15.82 15.72
C ASP A 122 -6.38 14.44 15.70
N GLU A 123 -6.60 13.68 14.64
CA GLU A 123 -5.96 12.37 14.43
C GLU A 123 -4.56 12.49 13.81
N HIS A 124 -4.08 13.70 13.54
CA HIS A 124 -2.80 14.00 12.88
C HIS A 124 -2.65 13.31 11.53
N LYS A 125 -3.75 13.14 10.80
CA LYS A 125 -3.76 12.59 9.45
C LYS A 125 -3.57 13.72 8.44
N GLU A 126 -2.69 13.49 7.49
CA GLU A 126 -2.33 14.43 6.42
C GLU A 126 -2.58 13.78 5.06
N PRO A 127 -2.84 14.53 3.98
CA PRO A 127 -2.88 13.97 2.63
C PRO A 127 -1.59 13.19 2.33
N LEU A 128 -1.73 11.99 1.78
CA LEU A 128 -0.58 11.21 1.37
C LEU A 128 0.00 11.79 0.07
N LEU A 129 1.17 12.36 0.16
CA LEU A 129 1.86 12.97 -0.98
C LEU A 129 2.61 11.91 -1.80
N LEU A 130 2.89 12.22 -3.07
CA LEU A 130 3.62 11.32 -3.97
C LEU A 130 5.04 11.03 -3.46
N GLY A 131 5.84 12.06 -3.18
CA GLY A 131 7.25 11.90 -2.80
C GLY A 131 8.11 11.28 -3.91
N ASP A 132 9.33 10.87 -3.55
CA ASP A 132 10.27 10.23 -4.47
C ASP A 132 9.91 8.76 -4.63
N VAL A 133 9.44 8.40 -5.82
CA VAL A 133 9.11 7.00 -6.17
C VAL A 133 10.35 6.33 -6.75
N PRO A 134 10.67 5.09 -6.33
CA PRO A 134 11.81 4.36 -6.88
C PRO A 134 11.74 4.21 -8.40
N ASP A 135 12.91 4.22 -9.04
CA ASP A 135 13.04 4.00 -10.47
C ASP A 135 12.44 2.65 -10.90
N GLY A 136 11.77 2.64 -12.05
CA GLY A 136 11.10 1.46 -12.60
C GLY A 136 9.67 1.24 -12.12
N CYS A 137 9.20 1.95 -11.09
CA CYS A 137 7.81 1.94 -10.68
C CYS A 137 7.01 3.00 -11.47
N GLU A 138 6.03 2.58 -12.25
CA GLU A 138 5.12 3.46 -12.97
C GLU A 138 4.17 4.17 -12.00
N VAL A 139 3.99 5.48 -12.17
CA VAL A 139 3.09 6.28 -11.32
C VAL A 139 1.81 6.61 -12.08
N ILE A 140 0.69 6.14 -11.56
CA ILE A 140 -0.64 6.50 -12.05
C ILE A 140 -1.29 7.44 -11.04
N THR A 141 -1.61 8.64 -11.50
CA THR A 141 -2.28 9.65 -10.66
C THR A 141 -3.72 9.88 -11.10
N GLY A 142 -4.55 10.31 -10.17
CA GLY A 142 -5.94 10.69 -10.47
C GLY A 142 -6.65 11.27 -9.27
N GLU A 143 -7.80 11.88 -9.50
CA GLU A 143 -8.67 12.41 -8.45
C GLU A 143 -9.52 11.28 -7.86
N PHE A 144 -8.96 10.57 -6.88
CA PHE A 144 -9.62 9.42 -6.25
C PHE A 144 -10.34 9.76 -4.95
N TRP A 145 -10.31 11.01 -4.51
CA TRP A 145 -11.10 11.45 -3.35
C TRP A 145 -12.57 11.60 -3.71
N GLN A 146 -13.48 11.20 -2.82
CA GLN A 146 -14.93 11.35 -3.04
C GLN A 146 -15.63 11.88 -1.79
N GLY A 147 -16.28 13.04 -1.94
CA GLY A 147 -17.12 13.64 -0.91
C GLY A 147 -16.36 14.23 0.27
N ALA A 148 -17.05 14.40 1.41
CA ALA A 148 -16.53 15.05 2.61
C ALA A 148 -15.69 14.15 3.51
N PHE A 149 -15.58 12.86 3.21
CA PHE A 149 -14.80 11.89 3.97
C PHE A 149 -13.68 11.29 3.13
N ALA A 150 -12.61 10.83 3.78
CA ALA A 150 -11.49 10.15 3.13
C ALA A 150 -11.92 8.78 2.58
N ARG A 151 -12.63 8.82 1.47
CA ARG A 151 -13.10 7.63 0.75
C ARG A 151 -12.68 7.69 -0.70
N HIS A 152 -12.18 6.56 -1.21
CA HIS A 152 -11.85 6.46 -2.62
C HIS A 152 -13.11 6.53 -3.49
N ALA A 153 -13.01 7.30 -4.57
CA ALA A 153 -13.99 7.33 -5.67
C ALA A 153 -13.92 5.99 -6.41
N ARG A 154 -14.67 5.00 -5.92
CA ARG A 154 -14.59 3.58 -6.31
C ARG A 154 -14.55 3.37 -7.83
N ARG A 155 -15.42 4.08 -8.58
CA ARG A 155 -15.47 3.95 -10.04
C ARG A 155 -14.18 4.44 -10.70
N ARG A 156 -13.71 5.63 -10.33
CA ARG A 156 -12.49 6.22 -10.90
C ARG A 156 -11.28 5.34 -10.60
N LEU A 157 -11.15 4.91 -9.34
CA LEU A 157 -10.09 4.00 -8.94
C LEU A 157 -10.14 2.65 -9.68
N ALA A 158 -11.34 2.06 -9.79
CA ALA A 158 -11.51 0.81 -10.53
C ALA A 158 -11.11 0.94 -12.00
N TYR A 159 -11.46 2.05 -12.66
CA TYR A 159 -11.02 2.29 -14.04
C TYR A 159 -9.51 2.46 -14.16
N ALA A 160 -8.87 3.15 -13.23
CA ALA A 160 -7.42 3.31 -13.23
C ALA A 160 -6.70 1.95 -13.08
N VAL A 161 -7.09 1.17 -12.07
CA VAL A 161 -6.52 -0.16 -11.83
C VAL A 161 -6.79 -1.10 -13.00
N TRP A 162 -8.01 -1.12 -13.52
CA TRP A 162 -8.36 -1.93 -14.68
C TRP A 162 -7.55 -1.56 -15.92
N GLY A 163 -7.37 -0.26 -16.18
CA GLY A 163 -6.54 0.22 -17.27
C GLY A 163 -5.10 -0.28 -17.18
N VAL A 164 -4.50 -0.22 -15.98
CA VAL A 164 -3.15 -0.76 -15.71
C VAL A 164 -3.09 -2.26 -16.01
N LEU A 165 -4.02 -3.04 -15.45
CA LEU A 165 -4.06 -4.48 -15.64
C LEU A 165 -4.23 -4.85 -17.13
N THR A 166 -5.15 -4.19 -17.83
CA THR A 166 -5.38 -4.42 -19.25
C THR A 166 -4.12 -4.16 -20.09
N GLN A 167 -3.41 -3.07 -19.79
CA GLN A 167 -2.17 -2.75 -20.50
C GLN A 167 -1.04 -3.75 -20.24
N ARG A 168 -0.98 -4.31 -19.03
CA ARG A 168 0.11 -5.18 -18.60
C ARG A 168 -0.14 -6.66 -18.94
N LEU A 169 -1.40 -7.11 -18.90
CA LEU A 169 -1.77 -8.51 -19.10
C LEU A 169 -2.13 -8.86 -20.55
N LEU A 170 -2.47 -7.88 -21.40
CA LEU A 170 -2.85 -8.08 -22.79
C LEU A 170 -1.74 -7.72 -23.80
N ARG A 171 -0.51 -7.60 -23.33
CA ARG A 171 0.67 -7.37 -24.17
C ARG A 171 1.29 -8.66 -24.67
#